data_e794f60738edeaa26abe505adb79e2a5
#
_entry.id   e794f60738edeaa26abe505adb79e2a5
#
_cell.length_a   1.000
_cell.length_b   1.000
_cell.length_c   1.000
_cell.angle_alpha   90.00
_cell.angle_beta   90.00
_cell.angle_gamma   90.00
#
_symmetry.space_group_name_H-M   'P 1'
#
loop_
_entity.id
_entity.type
_entity.pdbx_description
1 polymer ?
#
loop_
_entity_poly.entity_id
_entity_poly.type
_entity_poly.pdbx_seq_one_letter_code
_entity_poly.pdbx_strand_id
1 'polypeptide(L)'
;MIVIAIIGILAAIALPAYQDYLARTQASEGFKASSGLQADIGVYASANSTLNGVKDDPNVAGTVSELGGKYFSKGSVSVDNSTGAYTINFNAGANSNKNLVVSPVLNTATGQITKWVCSGSIEKRRLPSTCQ
;
A
#
# COMPACT_ATOMS: atom_id res chain seq x y z
N MET A 1 -0.45 28.74 35.42
CA MET A 1 0.11 29.41 34.22
C MET A 1 1.26 28.62 33.59
N ILE A 2 2.28 28.23 34.34
CA ILE A 2 3.43 27.42 33.86
C ILE A 2 2.96 26.03 33.38
N VAL A 3 2.04 25.36 34.07
CA VAL A 3 1.53 24.06 33.73
C VAL A 3 0.83 24.06 32.35
N ILE A 4 0.06 25.09 32.05
CA ILE A 4 -0.63 25.25 30.78
C ILE A 4 0.39 25.45 29.65
N ALA A 5 1.47 26.23 29.89
CA ALA A 5 2.54 26.41 28.91
C ALA A 5 3.26 25.09 28.59
N ILE A 6 3.55 24.28 29.61
CA ILE A 6 4.16 22.95 29.44
C ILE A 6 3.26 22.03 28.66
N ILE A 7 1.97 21.97 28.97
CA ILE A 7 1.01 21.17 28.22
C ILE A 7 0.95 21.60 26.75
N GLY A 8 1.00 22.89 26.47
CA GLY A 8 1.02 23.43 25.11
C GLY A 8 2.24 22.98 24.31
N ILE A 9 3.42 23.01 24.94
CA ILE A 9 4.67 22.55 24.30
C ILE A 9 4.63 21.04 24.04
N LEU A 10 4.19 20.25 25.01
CA LEU A 10 4.07 18.80 24.87
C LEU A 10 3.08 18.42 23.77
N ALA A 11 1.94 19.10 23.70
CA ALA A 11 0.94 18.88 22.66
C ALA A 11 1.50 19.21 21.27
N ALA A 12 2.26 20.29 21.13
CA ALA A 12 2.88 20.68 19.86
C ALA A 12 3.89 19.65 19.35
N ILE A 13 4.58 18.92 20.23
CA ILE A 13 5.51 17.85 19.87
C ILE A 13 4.75 16.56 19.54
N ALA A 14 3.68 16.27 20.29
CA ALA A 14 2.93 15.01 20.14
C ALA A 14 2.08 14.96 18.87
N LEU A 15 1.50 16.07 18.41
CA LEU A 15 0.62 16.12 17.25
C LEU A 15 1.27 15.63 15.95
N PRO A 16 2.47 16.09 15.54
CA PRO A 16 3.12 15.59 14.33
C PRO A 16 3.44 14.08 14.40
N ALA A 17 3.89 13.59 15.54
CA ALA A 17 4.17 12.16 15.74
C ALA A 17 2.90 11.32 15.65
N TYR A 18 1.80 11.78 16.21
CA TYR A 18 0.50 11.13 16.11
C TYR A 18 -0.02 11.08 14.67
N GLN A 19 0.15 12.15 13.91
CA GLN A 19 -0.25 12.21 12.50
C GLN A 19 0.53 11.19 11.65
N ASP A 20 1.84 11.06 11.87
CA ASP A 20 2.65 10.07 11.17
C ASP A 20 2.24 8.64 11.52
N TYR A 21 1.95 8.37 12.79
CA TYR A 21 1.45 7.08 13.25
C TYR A 21 0.09 6.76 12.61
N LEU A 22 -0.83 7.71 12.59
CA LEU A 22 -2.16 7.55 12.01
C LEU A 22 -2.07 7.29 10.51
N ALA A 23 -1.25 8.05 9.77
CA ALA A 23 -1.04 7.87 8.35
C ALA A 23 -0.46 6.48 8.04
N ARG A 24 0.50 6.02 8.83
CA ARG A 24 1.08 4.68 8.69
C ARG A 24 0.05 3.58 8.95
N THR A 25 -0.77 3.74 9.97
CA THR A 25 -1.85 2.79 10.29
C THR A 25 -2.84 2.67 9.14
N GLN A 26 -3.26 3.79 8.58
CA GLN A 26 -4.20 3.82 7.46
C GLN A 26 -3.59 3.25 6.18
N ALA A 27 -2.32 3.54 5.90
CA ALA A 27 -1.59 2.92 4.78
C ALA A 27 -1.45 1.40 4.99
N SER A 28 -1.21 0.96 6.21
CA SER A 28 -1.13 -0.47 6.56
C SER A 28 -2.46 -1.19 6.36
N GLU A 29 -3.59 -0.53 6.62
CA GLU A 29 -4.91 -1.08 6.32
C GLU A 29 -5.10 -1.31 4.83
N GLY A 30 -4.68 -0.36 3.98
CA GLY A 30 -4.69 -0.52 2.53
C GLY A 30 -3.80 -1.68 2.07
N PHE A 31 -2.61 -1.78 2.62
CA PHE A 31 -1.68 -2.89 2.35
C PHE A 31 -2.29 -4.24 2.73
N LYS A 32 -2.89 -4.34 3.91
CA LYS A 32 -3.55 -5.58 4.38
C LYS A 32 -4.79 -5.92 3.55
N ALA A 33 -5.59 -4.92 3.20
CA ALA A 33 -6.76 -5.12 2.36
C ALA A 33 -6.40 -5.67 0.97
N SER A 34 -5.20 -5.38 0.48
CA SER A 34 -4.70 -5.86 -0.81
C SER A 34 -4.04 -7.25 -0.78
N SER A 35 -4.08 -7.96 0.34
CA SER A 35 -3.44 -9.27 0.47
C SER A 35 -4.00 -10.31 -0.53
N GLY A 36 -5.29 -10.26 -0.84
CA GLY A 36 -5.89 -11.11 -1.88
C GLY A 36 -5.33 -10.82 -3.26
N LEU A 37 -5.13 -9.56 -3.60
CA LEU A 37 -4.49 -9.15 -4.84
C LEU A 37 -3.04 -9.64 -4.92
N GLN A 38 -2.30 -9.54 -3.83
CA GLN A 38 -0.93 -10.07 -3.76
C GLN A 38 -0.90 -11.58 -3.99
N ALA A 39 -1.86 -12.32 -3.45
CA ALA A 39 -1.99 -13.74 -3.67
C ALA A 39 -2.26 -14.07 -5.15
N ASP A 40 -3.18 -13.36 -5.80
CA ASP A 40 -3.51 -13.55 -7.20
C ASP A 40 -2.32 -13.25 -8.12
N ILE A 41 -1.60 -12.16 -7.86
CA ILE A 41 -0.37 -11.82 -8.59
C ILE A 41 0.70 -12.89 -8.37
N GLY A 42 0.83 -13.42 -7.15
CA GLY A 42 1.75 -14.50 -6.81
C GLY A 42 1.45 -15.79 -7.56
N VAL A 43 0.18 -16.16 -7.67
CA VAL A 43 -0.26 -17.33 -8.46
C VAL A 43 0.08 -17.15 -9.92
N TYR A 44 -0.21 -15.97 -10.48
CA TYR A 44 0.13 -15.66 -11.87
C TYR A 44 1.65 -15.78 -12.12
N ALA A 45 2.45 -15.17 -11.25
CA ALA A 45 3.91 -15.20 -11.35
C ALA A 45 4.44 -16.64 -11.31
N SER A 46 3.93 -17.46 -10.40
CA SER A 46 4.35 -18.87 -10.27
C SER A 46 3.98 -19.70 -11.47
N ALA A 47 2.80 -19.47 -12.06
CA ALA A 47 2.33 -20.20 -13.23
C ALA A 47 3.07 -19.82 -14.53
N ASN A 48 3.45 -18.54 -14.67
CA ASN A 48 4.03 -18.00 -15.91
C ASN A 48 5.52 -17.69 -15.83
N SER A 49 6.11 -17.72 -14.64
CA SER A 49 7.51 -17.34 -14.36
C SER A 49 7.83 -15.90 -14.80
N THR A 50 6.82 -15.06 -14.91
CA THR A 50 6.90 -13.66 -15.34
C THR A 50 5.72 -12.88 -14.74
N LEU A 51 5.86 -11.56 -14.72
CA LEU A 51 4.77 -10.65 -14.37
C LEU A 51 4.18 -9.92 -15.58
N ASN A 52 4.75 -10.13 -16.77
CA ASN A 52 4.19 -9.58 -18.01
C ASN A 52 2.79 -10.15 -18.27
N GLY A 53 1.82 -9.26 -18.48
CA GLY A 53 0.43 -9.65 -18.74
C GLY A 53 -0.41 -9.86 -17.48
N VAL A 54 0.15 -9.65 -16.29
CA VAL A 54 -0.53 -9.93 -15.01
C VAL A 54 -1.83 -9.13 -14.83
N LYS A 55 -1.87 -7.91 -15.35
CA LYS A 55 -3.07 -7.06 -15.29
C LYS A 55 -4.26 -7.66 -16.03
N ASP A 56 -4.00 -8.41 -17.09
CA ASP A 56 -5.03 -8.99 -17.96
C ASP A 56 -5.49 -10.37 -17.46
N ASP A 57 -4.87 -10.91 -16.42
CA ASP A 57 -5.32 -12.14 -15.78
C ASP A 57 -6.71 -11.92 -15.16
N PRO A 58 -7.69 -12.80 -15.44
CA PRO A 58 -9.06 -12.63 -14.96
C PRO A 58 -9.19 -12.55 -13.43
N ASN A 59 -8.37 -13.28 -12.68
CA ASN A 59 -8.41 -13.26 -11.22
C ASN A 59 -7.87 -11.94 -10.70
N VAL A 60 -6.73 -11.50 -11.23
CA VAL A 60 -6.13 -10.20 -10.87
C VAL A 60 -7.08 -9.05 -11.21
N ALA A 61 -7.61 -9.03 -12.43
CA ALA A 61 -8.53 -7.99 -12.87
C ALA A 61 -9.82 -7.97 -12.03
N GLY A 62 -10.36 -9.13 -11.70
CA GLY A 62 -11.53 -9.26 -10.84
C GLY A 62 -11.28 -8.72 -9.44
N THR A 63 -10.18 -9.11 -8.82
CA THR A 63 -9.79 -8.62 -7.48
C THR A 63 -9.56 -7.11 -7.48
N VAL A 64 -8.87 -6.58 -8.48
CA VAL A 64 -8.63 -5.13 -8.61
C VAL A 64 -9.94 -4.35 -8.69
N SER A 65 -10.91 -4.83 -9.48
CA SER A 65 -12.18 -4.13 -9.65
C SER A 65 -13.02 -4.06 -8.38
N GLU A 66 -12.91 -5.05 -7.51
CA GLU A 66 -13.67 -5.15 -6.26
C GLU A 66 -12.95 -4.59 -5.04
N LEU A 67 -11.62 -4.34 -5.16
CA LEU A 67 -10.81 -3.90 -4.04
C LEU A 67 -11.14 -2.47 -3.63
N GLY A 68 -11.56 -2.30 -2.39
CA GLY A 68 -11.86 -1.03 -1.78
C GLY A 68 -11.77 -1.15 -0.27
N GLY A 69 -11.69 -0.04 0.41
CA GLY A 69 -11.58 0.02 1.85
C GLY A 69 -12.11 1.33 2.41
N LYS A 70 -11.85 1.58 3.68
CA LYS A 70 -12.31 2.79 4.37
C LYS A 70 -11.68 4.07 3.82
N TYR A 71 -10.43 3.99 3.36
CA TYR A 71 -9.64 5.15 2.93
C TYR A 71 -9.41 5.23 1.43
N PHE A 72 -9.86 4.25 0.68
CA PHE A 72 -9.80 4.22 -0.78
C PHE A 72 -11.02 3.49 -1.34
N SER A 73 -11.57 4.02 -2.41
CA SER A 73 -12.78 3.45 -3.03
C SER A 73 -12.44 2.38 -4.07
N LYS A 74 -13.42 1.56 -4.42
CA LYS A 74 -13.32 0.66 -5.57
C LYS A 74 -12.98 1.47 -6.82
N GLY A 75 -12.13 0.91 -7.67
CA GLY A 75 -11.62 1.60 -8.86
C GLY A 75 -10.41 2.50 -8.62
N SER A 76 -9.96 2.64 -7.36
CA SER A 76 -8.77 3.43 -7.00
C SER A 76 -7.47 2.64 -7.08
N VAL A 77 -7.54 1.35 -7.35
CA VAL A 77 -6.38 0.45 -7.42
C VAL A 77 -6.09 0.12 -8.88
N SER A 78 -4.83 0.21 -9.25
CA SER A 78 -4.35 -0.15 -10.59
C SER A 78 -3.13 -1.06 -10.50
N VAL A 79 -2.95 -1.92 -11.50
CA VAL A 79 -1.81 -2.86 -11.60
C VAL A 79 -1.00 -2.52 -12.84
N ASP A 80 0.32 -2.47 -12.70
CA ASP A 80 1.24 -2.35 -13.82
C ASP A 80 1.38 -3.71 -14.51
N ASN A 81 1.18 -3.71 -15.82
CA ASN A 81 1.12 -4.95 -16.60
C ASN A 81 2.47 -5.62 -16.87
N SER A 82 3.56 -4.93 -16.60
CA SER A 82 4.92 -5.46 -16.82
C SER A 82 5.64 -5.82 -15.53
N THR A 83 5.40 -5.07 -14.46
CA THR A 83 6.12 -5.26 -13.18
C THR A 83 5.29 -5.95 -12.11
N GLY A 84 3.96 -5.99 -12.27
CA GLY A 84 3.06 -6.49 -11.25
C GLY A 84 2.92 -5.57 -10.03
N ALA A 85 3.55 -4.41 -10.06
CA ALA A 85 3.36 -3.41 -9.02
C ALA A 85 1.93 -2.89 -9.05
N TYR A 86 1.31 -2.71 -7.89
CA TYR A 86 -0.01 -2.10 -7.84
C TYR A 86 0.01 -0.83 -7.03
N THR A 87 -0.87 0.09 -7.40
CA THR A 87 -0.99 1.42 -6.80
C THR A 87 -2.35 1.56 -6.17
N ILE A 88 -2.39 1.95 -4.90
CA ILE A 88 -3.62 2.31 -4.19
C ILE A 88 -3.64 3.84 -4.08
N ASN A 89 -4.66 4.47 -4.64
CA ASN A 89 -4.87 5.90 -4.51
C ASN A 89 -5.84 6.17 -3.36
N PHE A 90 -5.35 6.79 -2.30
CA PHE A 90 -6.16 7.13 -1.14
C PHE A 90 -6.97 8.40 -1.41
N ASN A 91 -8.25 8.36 -1.06
CA ASN A 91 -9.17 9.48 -1.21
C ASN A 91 -9.80 9.95 0.10
N ALA A 92 -9.40 9.36 1.22
CA ALA A 92 -9.86 9.72 2.55
C ALA A 92 -8.77 9.51 3.60
N GLY A 93 -8.94 10.13 4.75
CA GLY A 93 -8.03 9.98 5.88
C GLY A 93 -6.73 10.79 5.75
N ALA A 94 -5.73 10.40 6.53
CA ALA A 94 -4.46 11.13 6.64
C ALA A 94 -3.61 11.07 5.35
N ASN A 95 -3.84 10.08 4.49
CA ASN A 95 -3.12 9.91 3.22
C ASN A 95 -3.96 10.36 2.01
N SER A 96 -5.03 11.14 2.21
CA SER A 96 -5.88 11.63 1.13
C SER A 96 -5.04 12.34 0.06
N ASN A 97 -5.35 12.08 -1.22
CA ASN A 97 -4.61 12.56 -2.39
C ASN A 97 -3.17 12.06 -2.51
N LYS A 98 -2.83 11.00 -1.78
CA LYS A 98 -1.54 10.32 -1.89
C LYS A 98 -1.75 8.88 -2.31
N ASN A 99 -0.69 8.25 -2.81
CA ASN A 99 -0.74 6.86 -3.22
C ASN A 99 0.29 6.00 -2.51
N LEU A 100 -0.04 4.72 -2.43
CA LEU A 100 0.85 3.66 -1.99
C LEU A 100 1.10 2.75 -3.19
N VAL A 101 2.37 2.60 -3.57
CA VAL A 101 2.81 1.67 -4.61
C VAL A 101 3.44 0.47 -3.94
N VAL A 102 2.94 -0.71 -4.24
CA VAL A 102 3.45 -1.98 -3.69
C VAL A 102 4.02 -2.79 -4.84
N SER A 103 5.32 -3.00 -4.81
CA SER A 103 6.06 -3.65 -5.89
C SER A 103 6.54 -5.04 -5.47
N PRO A 104 6.26 -6.08 -6.27
CA PRO A 104 6.78 -7.41 -6.01
C PRO A 104 8.24 -7.53 -6.42
N VAL A 105 9.00 -8.33 -5.68
CA VAL A 105 10.35 -8.76 -6.08
C VAL A 105 10.25 -10.21 -6.53
N LEU A 106 10.33 -10.42 -7.85
CA LEU A 106 10.23 -11.73 -8.47
C LEU A 106 11.60 -12.43 -8.52
N ASN A 107 11.64 -13.66 -8.03
CA ASN A 107 12.76 -14.56 -8.30
C ASN A 107 12.51 -15.25 -9.63
N THR A 108 13.22 -14.84 -10.69
CA THR A 108 13.02 -15.37 -12.04
C THR A 108 13.41 -16.84 -12.18
N ALA A 109 14.28 -17.35 -11.32
CA ALA A 109 14.67 -18.75 -11.32
C ALA A 109 13.56 -19.69 -10.83
N THR A 110 12.76 -19.24 -9.85
CA THR A 110 11.69 -20.04 -9.25
C THR A 110 10.29 -19.61 -9.66
N GLY A 111 10.13 -18.43 -10.25
CA GLY A 111 8.83 -17.82 -10.55
C GLY A 111 8.08 -17.33 -9.31
N GLN A 112 8.74 -17.25 -8.17
CA GLN A 112 8.10 -16.86 -6.91
C GLN A 112 8.40 -15.42 -6.53
N ILE A 113 7.42 -14.74 -5.97
CA ILE A 113 7.61 -13.43 -5.36
C ILE A 113 8.18 -13.62 -3.97
N THR A 114 9.35 -13.04 -3.72
CA THR A 114 10.08 -13.20 -2.45
C THR A 114 9.68 -12.18 -1.41
N LYS A 115 9.31 -10.98 -1.83
CA LYS A 115 8.86 -9.90 -0.94
C LYS A 115 8.10 -8.83 -1.71
N TRP A 116 7.44 -7.96 -0.96
CA TRP A 116 6.76 -6.77 -1.48
C TRP A 116 7.40 -5.53 -0.89
N VAL A 117 7.64 -4.52 -1.72
CA VAL A 117 8.28 -3.25 -1.33
C VAL A 117 7.30 -2.12 -1.52
N CYS A 118 7.12 -1.29 -0.50
CA CYS A 118 6.26 -0.12 -0.54
C CYS A 118 7.01 1.14 -0.94
N SER A 119 6.36 1.96 -1.76
CA SER A 119 6.80 3.28 -2.19
C SER A 119 5.59 4.15 -2.51
N GLY A 120 5.76 5.19 -3.31
CA GLY A 120 4.67 6.06 -3.76
C GLY A 120 4.83 7.48 -3.26
N SER A 121 3.76 8.27 -3.33
CA SER A 121 3.76 9.67 -2.88
C SER A 121 3.63 9.83 -1.36
N ILE A 122 3.27 8.75 -0.64
CA ILE A 122 3.30 8.73 0.81
C ILE A 122 4.75 8.80 1.28
N GLU A 123 5.03 9.68 2.24
CA GLU A 123 6.37 9.82 2.80
C GLU A 123 6.87 8.51 3.41
N LYS A 124 8.17 8.22 3.23
CA LYS A 124 8.77 6.95 3.67
C LYS A 124 8.48 6.62 5.14
N ARG A 125 8.51 7.63 6.02
CA ARG A 125 8.22 7.45 7.46
C ARG A 125 6.77 7.04 7.74
N ARG A 126 5.86 7.24 6.78
CA ARG A 126 4.43 6.91 6.87
C ARG A 126 4.06 5.63 6.13
N LEU A 127 5.02 4.99 5.47
CA LEU A 127 4.80 3.71 4.81
C LEU A 127 4.60 2.58 5.84
N PRO A 128 3.85 1.52 5.49
CA PRO A 128 3.74 0.36 6.37
C PRO A 128 5.11 -0.22 6.70
N SER A 129 5.34 -0.54 7.96
CA SER A 129 6.65 -1.06 8.42
C SER A 129 6.98 -2.44 7.84
N THR A 130 5.96 -3.20 7.43
CA THR A 130 6.12 -4.55 6.87
C THR A 130 6.66 -4.57 5.44
N CYS A 131 6.63 -3.43 4.74
CA CYS A 131 7.06 -3.33 3.34
C CYS A 131 7.96 -2.13 3.06
N GLN A 132 8.44 -1.50 4.09
CA GLN A 132 9.37 -0.37 4.00
C GLN A 132 10.69 -0.75 3.33
#